data_7d268fd609daa16e24be5de5da011ca8
#
_entry.id   7d268fd609daa16e24be5de5da011ca8
#
_cell.length_a   1.000
_cell.length_b   1.000
_cell.length_c   1.000
_cell.angle_alpha   90.00
_cell.angle_beta   90.00
_cell.angle_gamma   90.00
#
_symmetry.space_group_name_H-M   'P 1'
#
loop_
_entity.id
_entity.type
_entity.pdbx_description
1 polymer ?
#
loop_
_entity_poly.entity_id
_entity_poly.type
_entity_poly.pdbx_seq_one_letter_code
_entity_poly.pdbx_strand_id
1 'polypeptide(L)'
;METLKSIALTALGVLLMAALVGKTDVAMARTLAAADLSAVFELQDDRYGEDSVACVRNWSLYAEYYRQRNYEMAYEPWKYMFESCPKATQNIYIHGANMIKHFYNIETDPDRREAWVDTLMMIYDQRIEMFGEEGRILGRKAADLYQLRPSAVQELYEMSERSIQLEGMGAGADVLLINFQSVIRLADAALLEPEAILEAYERATNIIEYNLEHNPDDARFYNPAKNNIRAMFEPYATCENLITVYGPRFEANPDDIELLERITEILDNARCTNEDLFYETTKKLHEIRPEGESAFLMGRLENNRENYREAIRYYQQAADLFVEEGEERNRDRIFRAYWLMAEISFRQFNELPQARRYARQAHQVIPTDGRPLIMIGEMYAESADECGDDDVTKKAAFWTAVDKFTEAARVAEDEAVKSHAEQLANTFRQYFPNNEEIFFHGYSVGDTFRVECWINRDTRIRAR
;
A
#
# COMPACT_ATOMS: atom_id res chain seq x y z
N MET A 1 34.22 -25.39 -14.75
CA MET A 1 35.56 -25.95 -14.50
C MET A 1 35.68 -27.44 -14.88
N GLU A 2 34.56 -28.16 -14.98
CA GLU A 2 34.56 -29.58 -15.40
C GLU A 2 34.65 -29.79 -16.92
N THR A 3 34.18 -28.88 -17.73
CA THR A 3 34.23 -28.97 -19.21
C THR A 3 35.62 -28.75 -19.79
N LEU A 4 36.49 -28.03 -19.11
CA LEU A 4 37.89 -27.83 -19.53
C LEU A 4 38.81 -29.06 -19.23
N LYS A 5 38.46 -29.89 -18.27
CA LYS A 5 39.18 -31.13 -17.96
C LYS A 5 38.89 -32.26 -18.96
N SER A 6 37.69 -32.28 -19.53
CA SER A 6 37.31 -33.29 -20.53
C SER A 6 38.01 -33.10 -21.88
N ILE A 7 38.25 -31.83 -22.29
CA ILE A 7 38.95 -31.50 -23.55
C ILE A 7 40.46 -31.79 -23.47
N ALA A 8 41.07 -31.61 -22.30
CA ALA A 8 42.50 -31.90 -22.11
C ALA A 8 42.81 -33.40 -22.13
N LEU A 9 41.88 -34.26 -21.67
CA LEU A 9 42.10 -35.72 -21.68
C LEU A 9 41.92 -36.33 -23.08
N THR A 10 41.09 -35.78 -23.94
CA THR A 10 40.91 -36.25 -25.31
C THR A 10 42.09 -35.86 -26.23
N ALA A 11 42.70 -34.68 -26.00
CA ALA A 11 43.91 -34.27 -26.74
C ALA A 11 45.16 -35.11 -26.40
N LEU A 12 45.28 -35.59 -25.16
CA LEU A 12 46.38 -36.44 -24.73
C LEU A 12 46.27 -37.89 -25.28
N GLY A 13 45.02 -38.38 -25.45
CA GLY A 13 44.77 -39.72 -26.02
C GLY A 13 45.11 -39.85 -27.50
N VAL A 14 44.97 -38.79 -28.29
CA VAL A 14 45.32 -38.76 -29.71
C VAL A 14 46.83 -38.69 -29.95
N LEU A 15 47.60 -38.03 -29.07
CA LEU A 15 49.03 -37.93 -29.14
C LEU A 15 49.76 -39.25 -28.78
N LEU A 16 49.18 -40.11 -27.98
CA LEU A 16 49.79 -41.41 -27.61
C LEU A 16 49.53 -42.52 -28.62
N MET A 17 48.55 -42.45 -29.52
CA MET A 17 48.33 -43.43 -30.59
C MET A 17 49.18 -43.18 -31.85
N ALA A 18 49.69 -41.95 -32.03
CA ALA A 18 50.59 -41.64 -33.18
C ALA A 18 51.98 -42.14 -33.08
N ALA A 19 52.42 -42.72 -31.94
CA ALA A 19 53.78 -43.24 -31.72
C ALA A 19 53.95 -44.71 -32.04
N LEU A 20 52.88 -45.44 -32.47
CA LEU A 20 52.94 -46.93 -32.67
C LEU A 20 52.71 -47.40 -34.11
N VAL A 21 52.55 -46.52 -35.10
CA VAL A 21 52.37 -46.91 -36.50
C VAL A 21 53.55 -46.39 -37.34
N GLY A 22 54.21 -47.31 -37.99
CA GLY A 22 55.44 -47.07 -38.73
C GLY A 22 55.32 -46.17 -39.97
N LYS A 23 56.44 -45.69 -40.38
CA LYS A 23 56.83 -44.65 -41.35
C LYS A 23 56.20 -44.60 -42.76
N THR A 24 54.88 -44.87 -42.96
CA THR A 24 54.37 -44.85 -44.34
C THR A 24 53.16 -43.96 -44.59
N ASP A 25 52.60 -43.19 -43.55
CA ASP A 25 51.43 -42.36 -43.83
C ASP A 25 51.43 -40.95 -43.19
N VAL A 26 52.59 -40.31 -43.13
CA VAL A 26 52.75 -38.96 -42.61
C VAL A 26 52.02 -37.89 -43.50
N ALA A 27 51.82 -38.19 -44.79
CA ALA A 27 51.15 -37.28 -45.72
C ALA A 27 49.60 -37.31 -45.50
N MET A 28 48.99 -38.48 -45.26
CA MET A 28 47.55 -38.61 -45.04
C MET A 28 47.15 -38.15 -43.66
N ALA A 29 47.93 -38.32 -42.63
CA ALA A 29 47.67 -37.79 -41.30
C ALA A 29 47.75 -36.24 -41.24
N ARG A 30 48.57 -35.61 -42.07
CA ARG A 30 48.63 -34.15 -42.19
C ARG A 30 47.47 -33.55 -42.95
N THR A 31 46.90 -34.25 -43.96
CA THR A 31 45.71 -33.80 -44.68
C THR A 31 44.45 -33.99 -43.87
N LEU A 32 44.31 -35.05 -43.06
CA LEU A 32 43.20 -35.26 -42.16
C LEU A 32 43.23 -34.30 -40.96
N ALA A 33 44.39 -34.02 -40.39
CA ALA A 33 44.53 -33.04 -39.30
C ALA A 33 44.31 -31.58 -39.79
N ALA A 34 44.64 -31.27 -41.03
CA ALA A 34 44.37 -29.95 -41.62
C ALA A 34 42.91 -29.78 -42.04
N ALA A 35 42.21 -30.85 -42.47
CA ALA A 35 40.81 -30.85 -42.82
C ALA A 35 39.92 -30.77 -41.56
N ASP A 36 40.27 -31.45 -40.45
CA ASP A 36 39.56 -31.38 -39.17
C ASP A 36 39.79 -30.05 -38.46
N LEU A 37 40.99 -29.47 -38.58
CA LEU A 37 41.26 -28.12 -38.05
C LEU A 37 40.52 -27.03 -38.85
N SER A 38 40.37 -27.17 -40.16
CA SER A 38 39.57 -26.25 -40.94
C SER A 38 38.05 -26.42 -40.67
N ALA A 39 37.55 -27.65 -40.45
CA ALA A 39 36.15 -27.92 -40.08
C ALA A 39 35.84 -27.44 -38.65
N VAL A 40 36.84 -27.42 -37.74
CA VAL A 40 36.65 -26.82 -36.39
C VAL A 40 36.76 -25.29 -36.46
N PHE A 41 37.45 -24.72 -37.45
CA PHE A 41 37.45 -23.26 -37.68
C PHE A 41 36.31 -22.79 -38.56
N GLU A 42 35.59 -23.67 -39.29
CA GLU A 42 34.38 -23.38 -40.05
C GLU A 42 33.08 -23.47 -39.25
N LEU A 43 33.10 -23.70 -37.96
CA LEU A 43 32.07 -23.18 -37.05
C LEU A 43 32.31 -21.68 -36.93
N GLN A 44 32.00 -20.97 -38.02
CA GLN A 44 31.91 -19.53 -38.07
C GLN A 44 30.97 -19.15 -36.93
N ASP A 45 31.53 -18.59 -35.86
CA ASP A 45 30.74 -18.10 -34.75
C ASP A 45 29.96 -16.87 -35.32
N ASP A 46 28.69 -17.09 -35.72
CA ASP A 46 27.78 -16.10 -36.31
C ASP A 46 27.76 -14.77 -35.53
N ARG A 47 28.33 -14.76 -34.33
CA ARG A 47 28.44 -13.59 -33.47
C ARG A 47 29.33 -12.48 -34.04
N TYR A 48 30.35 -12.82 -34.85
CA TYR A 48 31.34 -11.86 -35.34
C TYR A 48 31.10 -11.40 -36.76
N GLY A 49 30.00 -11.81 -37.43
CA GLY A 49 29.65 -11.41 -38.79
C GLY A 49 30.67 -11.88 -39.85
N GLU A 50 30.71 -11.20 -41.00
CA GLU A 50 31.55 -11.60 -42.12
C GLU A 50 33.05 -11.37 -41.92
N ASP A 51 33.46 -10.32 -41.18
CA ASP A 51 34.83 -9.96 -40.86
C ASP A 51 35.14 -10.11 -39.37
N SER A 52 35.34 -11.35 -38.92
CA SER A 52 35.64 -11.65 -37.52
C SER A 52 36.95 -11.03 -37.01
N VAL A 53 37.92 -10.84 -37.89
CA VAL A 53 39.23 -10.25 -37.54
C VAL A 53 39.06 -8.76 -37.23
N ALA A 54 38.34 -8.02 -38.08
CA ALA A 54 38.05 -6.63 -37.85
C ALA A 54 37.16 -6.44 -36.58
N CYS A 55 36.18 -7.33 -36.36
CA CYS A 55 35.36 -7.33 -35.16
C CYS A 55 36.19 -7.48 -33.89
N VAL A 56 37.06 -8.48 -33.78
CA VAL A 56 37.92 -8.72 -32.61
C VAL A 56 38.88 -7.54 -32.38
N ARG A 57 39.45 -6.97 -33.45
CA ARG A 57 40.30 -5.79 -33.34
C ARG A 57 39.57 -4.58 -32.79
N ASN A 58 38.43 -4.25 -33.38
CA ASN A 58 37.62 -3.08 -32.92
C ASN A 58 37.06 -3.29 -31.52
N TRP A 59 36.66 -4.52 -31.17
CA TRP A 59 36.25 -4.85 -29.80
C TRP A 59 37.38 -4.56 -28.80
N SER A 60 38.60 -5.03 -29.07
CA SER A 60 39.74 -4.81 -28.18
C SER A 60 40.06 -3.32 -28.01
N LEU A 61 40.01 -2.55 -29.12
CA LEU A 61 40.30 -1.13 -29.10
C LEU A 61 39.24 -0.35 -28.30
N TYR A 62 37.94 -0.52 -28.61
CA TYR A 62 36.93 0.24 -27.88
C TYR A 62 36.89 -0.16 -26.43
N ALA A 63 37.01 -1.45 -26.08
CA ALA A 63 36.97 -1.90 -24.71
C ALA A 63 38.11 -1.33 -23.85
N GLU A 64 39.30 -1.18 -24.44
CA GLU A 64 40.45 -0.55 -23.76
C GLU A 64 40.19 0.94 -23.53
N TYR A 65 39.78 1.70 -24.55
CA TYR A 65 39.51 3.12 -24.41
C TYR A 65 38.32 3.38 -23.49
N TYR A 66 37.28 2.53 -23.57
CA TYR A 66 36.11 2.62 -22.66
C TYR A 66 36.52 2.45 -21.20
N ARG A 67 37.36 1.46 -20.86
CA ARG A 67 37.89 1.25 -19.51
C ARG A 67 38.66 2.46 -18.99
N GLN A 68 39.40 3.13 -19.88
CA GLN A 68 40.13 4.37 -19.59
C GLN A 68 39.22 5.61 -19.53
N ARG A 69 37.90 5.46 -19.79
CA ARG A 69 36.92 6.54 -19.93
C ARG A 69 37.28 7.56 -21.05
N ASN A 70 38.09 7.14 -22.01
CA ASN A 70 38.40 7.90 -23.22
C ASN A 70 37.33 7.59 -24.28
N TYR A 71 36.12 8.16 -24.08
CA TYR A 71 34.95 7.85 -24.90
C TYR A 71 35.07 8.35 -26.33
N GLU A 72 35.79 9.44 -26.55
CA GLU A 72 36.06 9.99 -27.88
C GLU A 72 36.85 8.98 -28.75
N MET A 73 37.90 8.38 -28.19
CA MET A 73 38.68 7.38 -28.90
C MET A 73 37.96 6.01 -28.96
N ALA A 74 37.07 5.74 -28.04
CA ALA A 74 36.27 4.51 -28.01
C ALA A 74 35.15 4.51 -29.07
N TYR A 75 34.67 5.69 -29.47
CA TYR A 75 33.44 5.81 -30.26
C TYR A 75 33.53 5.17 -31.65
N GLU A 76 34.53 5.46 -32.46
CA GLU A 76 34.63 4.92 -33.80
C GLU A 76 34.82 3.38 -33.80
N PRO A 77 35.72 2.76 -33.00
CA PRO A 77 35.81 1.31 -32.91
C PRO A 77 34.49 0.68 -32.37
N TRP A 78 33.81 1.35 -31.40
CA TRP A 78 32.53 0.89 -30.91
C TRP A 78 31.43 0.97 -31.99
N LYS A 79 31.40 2.04 -32.78
CA LYS A 79 30.43 2.21 -33.87
C LYS A 79 30.59 1.10 -34.91
N TYR A 80 31.85 0.72 -35.25
CA TYR A 80 32.09 -0.43 -36.10
C TYR A 80 31.50 -1.73 -35.53
N MET A 81 31.68 -1.96 -34.20
CA MET A 81 31.10 -3.12 -33.53
C MET A 81 29.58 -3.11 -33.56
N PHE A 82 28.99 -1.95 -33.32
CA PHE A 82 27.53 -1.76 -33.31
C PHE A 82 26.91 -2.03 -34.69
N GLU A 83 27.55 -1.56 -35.76
CA GLU A 83 27.05 -1.68 -37.15
C GLU A 83 27.37 -3.04 -37.78
N SER A 84 28.59 -3.56 -37.57
CA SER A 84 29.09 -4.74 -38.32
C SER A 84 29.10 -6.02 -37.50
N CYS A 85 29.09 -5.94 -36.17
CA CYS A 85 29.24 -7.10 -35.29
C CYS A 85 28.16 -7.08 -34.16
N PRO A 86 26.89 -6.86 -34.46
CA PRO A 86 25.86 -6.55 -33.45
C PRO A 86 25.59 -7.70 -32.46
N LYS A 87 25.89 -8.93 -32.83
CA LYS A 87 25.68 -10.12 -31.98
C LYS A 87 26.91 -10.50 -31.14
N ALA A 88 28.06 -9.79 -31.29
CA ALA A 88 29.28 -10.18 -30.65
C ALA A 88 29.20 -10.19 -29.11
N THR A 89 28.56 -9.19 -28.52
CA THR A 89 28.37 -9.09 -27.06
C THR A 89 27.34 -8.04 -26.68
N GLN A 90 26.57 -8.29 -25.63
CA GLN A 90 25.65 -7.29 -25.05
C GLN A 90 26.36 -6.01 -24.57
N ASN A 91 27.65 -6.08 -24.25
CA ASN A 91 28.41 -4.93 -23.79
C ASN A 91 28.48 -3.80 -24.84
N ILE A 92 28.35 -4.10 -26.13
CA ILE A 92 28.27 -3.08 -27.19
C ILE A 92 27.17 -2.07 -26.86
N TYR A 93 26.01 -2.58 -26.44
CA TYR A 93 24.83 -1.77 -26.13
C TYR A 93 24.92 -1.07 -24.79
N ILE A 94 25.43 -1.77 -23.75
CA ILE A 94 25.61 -1.20 -22.41
C ILE A 94 26.64 -0.07 -22.44
N HIS A 95 27.77 -0.32 -23.06
CA HIS A 95 28.84 0.67 -23.18
C HIS A 95 28.45 1.80 -24.14
N GLY A 96 27.79 1.47 -25.25
CA GLY A 96 27.22 2.45 -26.18
C GLY A 96 26.29 3.43 -25.49
N ALA A 97 25.29 2.94 -24.77
CA ALA A 97 24.35 3.79 -24.04
C ALA A 97 25.08 4.73 -23.04
N ASN A 98 26.11 4.24 -22.34
CA ASN A 98 26.87 5.06 -21.40
C ASN A 98 27.71 6.15 -22.15
N MET A 99 28.33 5.81 -23.28
CA MET A 99 29.10 6.77 -24.08
C MET A 99 28.18 7.84 -24.68
N ILE A 100 27.03 7.44 -25.24
CA ILE A 100 26.06 8.41 -25.80
C ILE A 100 25.53 9.36 -24.71
N LYS A 101 25.20 8.86 -23.53
CA LYS A 101 24.81 9.72 -22.41
C LYS A 101 25.93 10.68 -22.01
N HIS A 102 27.18 10.27 -22.06
CA HIS A 102 28.30 11.15 -21.83
C HIS A 102 28.38 12.26 -22.89
N PHE A 103 28.28 11.91 -24.19
CA PHE A 103 28.31 12.90 -25.28
C PHE A 103 27.12 13.86 -25.21
N TYR A 104 25.92 13.38 -24.89
CA TYR A 104 24.77 14.22 -24.61
C TYR A 104 25.04 15.25 -23.50
N ASN A 105 25.70 14.84 -22.43
CA ASN A 105 25.94 15.72 -21.29
C ASN A 105 26.97 16.83 -21.55
N ILE A 106 27.95 16.58 -22.44
CA ILE A 106 28.99 17.56 -22.77
C ILE A 106 28.65 18.39 -24.01
N GLU A 107 27.65 17.97 -24.82
CA GLU A 107 27.20 18.69 -25.99
C GLU A 107 26.41 19.95 -25.60
N THR A 108 26.73 21.06 -26.25
CA THR A 108 26.10 22.36 -26.00
C THR A 108 25.08 22.76 -27.07
N ASP A 109 25.20 22.18 -28.28
CA ASP A 109 24.30 22.42 -29.37
C ASP A 109 23.00 21.60 -29.18
N PRO A 110 21.82 22.25 -29.14
CA PRO A 110 20.55 21.56 -28.90
C PRO A 110 20.21 20.49 -29.94
N ASP A 111 20.47 20.75 -31.21
CA ASP A 111 20.14 19.82 -32.30
C ASP A 111 21.02 18.57 -32.25
N ARG A 112 22.30 18.74 -31.89
CA ARG A 112 23.20 17.61 -31.67
C ARG A 112 22.85 16.83 -30.41
N ARG A 113 22.38 17.48 -29.36
CA ARG A 113 21.87 16.77 -28.17
C ARG A 113 20.69 15.89 -28.52
N GLU A 114 19.73 16.39 -29.32
CA GLU A 114 18.61 15.60 -29.80
C GLU A 114 19.08 14.40 -30.65
N ALA A 115 20.04 14.58 -31.53
CA ALA A 115 20.62 13.48 -32.30
C ALA A 115 21.29 12.40 -31.43
N TRP A 116 21.88 12.79 -30.28
CA TRP A 116 22.38 11.80 -29.30
C TRP A 116 21.23 11.03 -28.61
N VAL A 117 20.10 11.68 -28.31
CA VAL A 117 18.91 10.96 -27.78
C VAL A 117 18.43 9.93 -28.81
N ASP A 118 18.30 10.31 -30.08
CA ASP A 118 17.85 9.39 -31.13
C ASP A 118 18.82 8.20 -31.29
N THR A 119 20.13 8.46 -31.22
CA THR A 119 21.15 7.43 -31.24
C THR A 119 21.03 6.46 -30.05
N LEU A 120 20.74 6.98 -28.86
CA LEU A 120 20.51 6.17 -27.66
C LEU A 120 19.29 5.28 -27.84
N MET A 121 18.20 5.81 -28.38
CA MET A 121 16.96 5.04 -28.61
C MET A 121 17.22 3.90 -29.61
N MET A 122 17.96 4.17 -30.68
CA MET A 122 18.37 3.16 -31.67
C MET A 122 19.24 2.05 -31.05
N ILE A 123 20.13 2.39 -30.11
CA ILE A 123 20.95 1.39 -29.39
C ILE A 123 20.07 0.41 -28.63
N TYR A 124 19.03 0.89 -27.96
CA TYR A 124 18.10 0.02 -27.23
C TYR A 124 17.28 -0.86 -28.19
N ASP A 125 16.80 -0.31 -29.31
CA ASP A 125 16.04 -1.07 -30.31
C ASP A 125 16.85 -2.22 -30.90
N GLN A 126 18.09 -1.96 -31.33
CA GLN A 126 18.95 -3.01 -31.85
C GLN A 126 19.34 -4.04 -30.77
N ARG A 127 19.49 -3.62 -29.50
CA ARG A 127 19.71 -4.55 -28.41
C ARG A 127 18.56 -5.53 -28.24
N ILE A 128 17.32 -5.05 -28.33
CA ILE A 128 16.11 -5.90 -28.25
C ILE A 128 16.13 -6.88 -29.42
N GLU A 129 16.41 -6.40 -30.64
CA GLU A 129 16.45 -7.24 -31.83
C GLU A 129 17.53 -8.34 -31.75
N MET A 130 18.72 -8.01 -31.25
CA MET A 130 19.86 -8.93 -31.24
C MET A 130 19.87 -9.88 -30.04
N PHE A 131 19.35 -9.47 -28.88
CA PHE A 131 19.49 -10.21 -27.62
C PHE A 131 18.18 -10.46 -26.88
N GLY A 132 17.06 -9.93 -27.35
CA GLY A 132 15.76 -10.08 -26.69
C GLY A 132 15.65 -9.26 -25.41
N GLU A 133 14.97 -9.81 -24.39
CA GLU A 133 14.68 -9.17 -23.11
C GLU A 133 13.86 -7.86 -23.29
N GLU A 134 12.93 -7.87 -24.25
CA GLU A 134 12.17 -6.68 -24.70
C GLU A 134 11.61 -5.87 -23.52
N GLY A 135 10.88 -6.51 -22.60
CA GLY A 135 10.24 -5.81 -21.49
C GLY A 135 11.25 -5.03 -20.62
N ARG A 136 12.31 -5.70 -20.21
CA ARG A 136 13.37 -5.10 -19.36
C ARG A 136 14.11 -3.97 -20.08
N ILE A 137 14.36 -4.12 -21.39
CA ILE A 137 15.11 -3.13 -22.15
C ILE A 137 14.24 -1.93 -22.49
N LEU A 138 12.95 -2.12 -22.79
CA LEU A 138 11.99 -1.03 -22.95
C LEU A 138 11.86 -0.20 -21.68
N GLY A 139 11.85 -0.83 -20.49
CA GLY A 139 11.86 -0.10 -19.23
C GLY A 139 13.08 0.82 -19.08
N ARG A 140 14.29 0.32 -19.41
CA ARG A 140 15.51 1.14 -19.41
C ARG A 140 15.49 2.24 -20.45
N LYS A 141 14.98 1.94 -21.65
CA LYS A 141 14.80 2.90 -22.74
C LYS A 141 13.86 4.04 -22.29
N ALA A 142 12.73 3.70 -21.68
CA ALA A 142 11.79 4.67 -21.14
C ALA A 142 12.42 5.53 -20.02
N ALA A 143 13.19 4.92 -19.11
CA ALA A 143 13.84 5.65 -18.01
C ALA A 143 14.88 6.66 -18.53
N ASP A 144 15.70 6.27 -19.51
CA ASP A 144 16.67 7.18 -20.12
C ASP A 144 15.97 8.28 -20.96
N LEU A 145 14.92 7.93 -21.73
CA LEU A 145 14.15 8.92 -22.49
C LEU A 145 13.46 9.93 -21.58
N TYR A 146 12.91 9.47 -20.46
CA TYR A 146 12.27 10.35 -19.48
C TYR A 146 13.23 11.42 -18.92
N GLN A 147 14.50 11.06 -18.71
CA GLN A 147 15.52 11.98 -18.24
C GLN A 147 15.98 12.97 -19.32
N LEU A 148 16.07 12.50 -20.56
CA LEU A 148 16.68 13.28 -21.65
C LEU A 148 15.66 14.07 -22.46
N ARG A 149 14.45 13.53 -22.67
CA ARG A 149 13.36 14.14 -23.44
C ARG A 149 12.01 13.91 -22.75
N PRO A 150 11.75 14.50 -21.56
CA PRO A 150 10.51 14.27 -20.79
C PRO A 150 9.24 14.77 -21.49
N SER A 151 9.37 15.53 -22.59
CA SER A 151 8.25 15.96 -23.42
C SER A 151 7.72 14.89 -24.39
N ALA A 152 8.45 13.79 -24.61
CA ALA A 152 8.05 12.68 -25.48
C ALA A 152 7.01 11.76 -24.80
N VAL A 153 5.90 12.34 -24.35
CA VAL A 153 4.92 11.68 -23.46
C VAL A 153 4.31 10.44 -24.09
N GLN A 154 3.97 10.52 -25.38
CA GLN A 154 3.38 9.39 -26.11
C GLN A 154 4.36 8.21 -26.19
N GLU A 155 5.61 8.47 -26.56
CA GLU A 155 6.65 7.45 -26.64
C GLU A 155 6.95 6.82 -25.26
N LEU A 156 6.98 7.66 -24.22
CA LEU A 156 7.16 7.20 -22.83
C LEU A 156 6.02 6.29 -22.38
N TYR A 157 4.79 6.65 -22.72
CA TYR A 157 3.61 5.82 -22.46
C TYR A 157 3.71 4.47 -23.18
N GLU A 158 3.93 4.47 -24.50
CA GLU A 158 3.98 3.24 -25.29
C GLU A 158 5.07 2.27 -24.82
N MET A 159 6.27 2.79 -24.55
CA MET A 159 7.39 1.97 -24.07
C MET A 159 7.16 1.43 -22.67
N SER A 160 6.71 2.27 -21.73
CA SER A 160 6.46 1.85 -20.35
C SER A 160 5.28 0.89 -20.27
N GLU A 161 4.21 1.15 -21.01
CA GLU A 161 3.04 0.27 -21.10
C GLU A 161 3.44 -1.12 -21.61
N ARG A 162 4.19 -1.17 -22.70
CA ARG A 162 4.68 -2.43 -23.27
C ARG A 162 5.64 -3.16 -22.33
N SER A 163 6.52 -2.41 -21.65
CA SER A 163 7.41 -2.99 -20.64
C SER A 163 6.61 -3.64 -19.50
N ILE A 164 5.60 -2.95 -18.96
CA ILE A 164 4.75 -3.48 -17.87
C ILE A 164 4.00 -4.73 -18.35
N GLN A 165 3.46 -4.72 -19.56
CA GLN A 165 2.75 -5.89 -20.13
C GLN A 165 3.66 -7.13 -20.22
N LEU A 166 4.93 -6.95 -20.59
CA LEU A 166 5.88 -8.05 -20.76
C LEU A 166 6.47 -8.54 -19.46
N GLU A 167 6.77 -7.65 -18.52
CA GLU A 167 7.40 -7.99 -17.24
C GLU A 167 6.35 -8.39 -16.16
N GLY A 168 5.08 -8.02 -16.35
CA GLY A 168 4.00 -8.32 -15.40
C GLY A 168 4.33 -7.83 -14.00
N MET A 169 4.23 -8.73 -13.01
CA MET A 169 4.56 -8.41 -11.61
C MET A 169 6.04 -8.06 -11.37
N GLY A 170 6.93 -8.34 -12.33
CA GLY A 170 8.35 -7.96 -12.28
C GLY A 170 8.65 -6.56 -12.82
N ALA A 171 7.65 -5.77 -13.20
CA ALA A 171 7.87 -4.43 -13.74
C ALA A 171 8.55 -3.50 -12.73
N GLY A 172 9.58 -2.77 -13.18
CA GLY A 172 10.38 -1.90 -12.33
C GLY A 172 9.60 -0.69 -11.78
N ALA A 173 9.94 -0.28 -10.56
CA ALA A 173 9.28 0.83 -9.87
C ALA A 173 9.36 2.17 -10.64
N ASP A 174 10.47 2.42 -11.32
CA ASP A 174 10.68 3.58 -12.19
C ASP A 174 9.79 3.55 -13.43
N VAL A 175 9.62 2.37 -14.03
CA VAL A 175 8.74 2.17 -15.21
C VAL A 175 7.28 2.42 -14.84
N LEU A 176 6.84 1.93 -13.67
CA LEU A 176 5.49 2.18 -13.16
C LEU A 176 5.23 3.68 -12.95
N LEU A 177 6.21 4.39 -12.40
CA LEU A 177 6.12 5.84 -12.18
C LEU A 177 6.05 6.62 -13.51
N ILE A 178 6.90 6.28 -14.48
CA ILE A 178 6.92 6.90 -15.81
C ILE A 178 5.60 6.64 -16.54
N ASN A 179 5.11 5.41 -16.51
CA ASN A 179 3.82 5.04 -17.10
C ASN A 179 2.69 5.88 -16.51
N PHE A 180 2.58 5.91 -15.17
CA PHE A 180 1.51 6.63 -14.49
C PHE A 180 1.53 8.14 -14.80
N GLN A 181 2.71 8.77 -14.79
CA GLN A 181 2.85 10.17 -15.21
C GLN A 181 2.45 10.41 -16.65
N SER A 182 2.81 9.48 -17.54
CA SER A 182 2.47 9.59 -18.95
C SER A 182 0.96 9.46 -19.17
N VAL A 183 0.31 8.51 -18.48
CA VAL A 183 -1.15 8.35 -18.52
C VAL A 183 -1.86 9.62 -18.05
N ILE A 184 -1.46 10.22 -16.93
CA ILE A 184 -2.05 11.47 -16.45
C ILE A 184 -1.92 12.56 -17.52
N ARG A 185 -0.72 12.77 -18.07
CA ARG A 185 -0.50 13.83 -19.06
C ARG A 185 -1.27 13.63 -20.35
N LEU A 186 -1.46 12.38 -20.77
CA LEU A 186 -2.27 12.04 -21.95
C LEU A 186 -3.77 12.21 -21.68
N ALA A 187 -4.24 11.83 -20.50
CA ALA A 187 -5.63 12.03 -20.10
C ALA A 187 -5.96 13.52 -19.95
N ASP A 188 -5.08 14.31 -19.32
CA ASP A 188 -5.24 15.77 -19.22
C ASP A 188 -5.25 16.46 -20.60
N ALA A 189 -4.58 15.87 -21.59
CA ALA A 189 -4.61 16.32 -22.98
C ALA A 189 -5.79 15.74 -23.79
N ALA A 190 -6.70 14.99 -23.15
CA ALA A 190 -7.83 14.28 -23.79
C ALA A 190 -7.40 13.31 -24.92
N LEU A 191 -6.22 12.70 -24.76
CA LEU A 191 -5.70 11.65 -25.65
C LEU A 191 -5.93 10.25 -25.08
N LEU A 192 -6.27 10.15 -23.78
CA LEU A 192 -6.78 8.97 -23.09
C LEU A 192 -8.05 9.36 -22.34
N GLU A 193 -8.93 8.39 -22.10
CA GLU A 193 -10.11 8.59 -21.27
C GLU A 193 -9.69 8.75 -19.80
N PRO A 194 -10.43 9.53 -18.98
CA PRO A 194 -10.10 9.75 -17.56
C PRO A 194 -9.98 8.46 -16.74
N GLU A 195 -10.72 7.43 -17.11
CA GLU A 195 -10.71 6.11 -16.51
C GLU A 195 -9.34 5.43 -16.57
N ALA A 196 -8.53 5.75 -17.59
CA ALA A 196 -7.18 5.22 -17.75
C ALA A 196 -6.26 5.58 -16.56
N ILE A 197 -6.50 6.73 -15.90
CA ILE A 197 -5.73 7.14 -14.72
C ILE A 197 -5.96 6.15 -13.57
N LEU A 198 -7.21 5.77 -13.35
CA LEU A 198 -7.56 4.83 -12.29
C LEU A 198 -7.02 3.42 -12.59
N GLU A 199 -7.17 2.95 -13.82
CA GLU A 199 -6.64 1.65 -14.26
C GLU A 199 -5.12 1.55 -14.11
N ALA A 200 -4.42 2.61 -14.49
CA ALA A 200 -2.98 2.69 -14.31
C ALA A 200 -2.57 2.74 -12.83
N TYR A 201 -3.35 3.46 -11.99
CA TYR A 201 -3.14 3.50 -10.54
C TYR A 201 -3.31 2.12 -9.90
N GLU A 202 -4.41 1.43 -10.20
CA GLU A 202 -4.68 0.08 -9.69
C GLU A 202 -3.57 -0.90 -10.08
N ARG A 203 -3.23 -0.92 -11.36
CA ARG A 203 -2.19 -1.80 -11.88
C ARG A 203 -0.84 -1.53 -11.22
N ALA A 204 -0.44 -0.26 -11.12
CA ALA A 204 0.82 0.11 -10.48
C ALA A 204 0.82 -0.27 -8.98
N THR A 205 -0.26 -0.02 -8.26
CA THR A 205 -0.39 -0.36 -6.85
C THR A 205 -0.29 -1.87 -6.63
N ASN A 206 -0.99 -2.68 -7.41
CA ASN A 206 -0.94 -4.14 -7.32
C ASN A 206 0.49 -4.68 -7.55
N ILE A 207 1.19 -4.18 -8.57
CA ILE A 207 2.56 -4.61 -8.86
C ILE A 207 3.51 -4.19 -7.74
N ILE A 208 3.36 -2.98 -7.21
CA ILE A 208 4.17 -2.47 -6.10
C ILE A 208 3.95 -3.30 -4.84
N GLU A 209 2.70 -3.58 -4.47
CA GLU A 209 2.37 -4.35 -3.27
C GLU A 209 2.89 -5.79 -3.37
N TYR A 210 2.72 -6.42 -4.51
CA TYR A 210 3.33 -7.73 -4.77
C TYR A 210 4.85 -7.72 -4.53
N ASN A 211 5.56 -6.72 -5.06
CA ASN A 211 7.01 -6.66 -4.89
C ASN A 211 7.44 -6.31 -3.47
N LEU A 212 6.68 -5.47 -2.75
CA LEU A 212 6.96 -5.17 -1.33
C LEU A 212 6.81 -6.42 -0.45
N GLU A 213 5.87 -7.31 -0.79
CA GLU A 213 5.65 -8.57 -0.06
C GLU A 213 6.69 -9.64 -0.42
N HIS A 214 6.98 -9.82 -1.72
CA HIS A 214 7.79 -10.94 -2.21
C HIS A 214 9.28 -10.60 -2.39
N ASN A 215 9.61 -9.32 -2.55
CA ASN A 215 10.97 -8.82 -2.81
C ASN A 215 11.34 -7.69 -1.84
N PRO A 216 11.45 -7.93 -0.51
CA PRO A 216 11.65 -6.89 0.50
C PRO A 216 12.96 -6.10 0.32
N ASP A 217 13.98 -6.67 -0.31
CA ASP A 217 15.25 -5.99 -0.62
C ASP A 217 15.06 -4.82 -1.61
N ASP A 218 14.03 -4.86 -2.44
CA ASP A 218 13.69 -3.84 -3.43
C ASP A 218 12.73 -2.76 -2.88
N ALA A 219 12.31 -2.87 -1.62
CA ALA A 219 11.42 -1.90 -0.96
C ALA A 219 11.93 -0.45 -1.05
N ARG A 220 13.26 -0.25 -1.08
CA ARG A 220 13.89 1.07 -1.28
C ARG A 220 13.52 1.74 -2.61
N PHE A 221 13.12 0.97 -3.63
CA PHE A 221 12.67 1.48 -4.93
C PHE A 221 11.15 1.60 -4.99
N TYR A 222 10.43 0.60 -4.49
CA TYR A 222 8.97 0.55 -4.59
C TYR A 222 8.25 1.48 -3.60
N ASN A 223 8.77 1.68 -2.38
CA ASN A 223 8.15 2.60 -1.41
C ASN A 223 8.10 4.06 -1.91
N PRO A 224 9.19 4.64 -2.45
CA PRO A 224 9.11 5.98 -3.05
C PRO A 224 8.16 6.05 -4.25
N ALA A 225 8.14 5.03 -5.11
CA ALA A 225 7.22 4.97 -6.25
C ALA A 225 5.76 4.92 -5.79
N LYS A 226 5.42 4.10 -4.78
CA LYS A 226 4.08 4.04 -4.17
C LYS A 226 3.62 5.40 -3.68
N ASN A 227 4.47 6.08 -2.93
CA ASN A 227 4.13 7.40 -2.37
C ASN A 227 3.94 8.47 -3.47
N ASN A 228 4.79 8.47 -4.50
CA ASN A 228 4.69 9.42 -5.60
C ASN A 228 3.44 9.16 -6.45
N ILE A 229 3.16 7.90 -6.81
CA ILE A 229 1.98 7.52 -7.57
C ILE A 229 0.71 7.88 -6.81
N ARG A 230 0.65 7.60 -5.50
CA ARG A 230 -0.46 7.98 -4.64
C ARG A 230 -0.68 9.50 -4.62
N ALA A 231 0.39 10.28 -4.42
CA ALA A 231 0.30 11.74 -4.39
C ALA A 231 -0.16 12.34 -5.73
N MET A 232 0.25 11.74 -6.86
CA MET A 232 -0.20 12.16 -8.19
C MET A 232 -1.65 11.74 -8.48
N PHE A 233 -2.12 10.65 -7.90
CA PHE A 233 -3.50 10.17 -8.06
C PHE A 233 -4.50 10.97 -7.22
N GLU A 234 -4.10 11.49 -6.06
CA GLU A 234 -5.00 12.18 -5.11
C GLU A 234 -5.93 13.24 -5.75
N PRO A 235 -5.47 14.09 -6.70
CA PRO A 235 -6.35 15.06 -7.38
C PRO A 235 -7.46 14.43 -8.24
N TYR A 236 -7.27 13.20 -8.69
CA TYR A 236 -8.21 12.46 -9.56
C TYR A 236 -9.13 11.51 -8.79
N ALA A 237 -8.82 11.23 -7.52
CA ALA A 237 -9.60 10.39 -6.62
C ALA A 237 -10.83 11.13 -6.06
N THR A 238 -11.62 11.77 -6.90
CA THR A 238 -12.89 12.38 -6.49
C THR A 238 -13.99 11.33 -6.37
N CYS A 239 -14.97 11.56 -5.47
CA CYS A 239 -16.07 10.62 -5.30
C CYS A 239 -16.84 10.38 -6.62
N GLU A 240 -17.04 11.43 -7.40
CA GLU A 240 -17.71 11.34 -8.70
C GLU A 240 -16.97 10.43 -9.68
N ASN A 241 -15.65 10.63 -9.83
CA ASN A 241 -14.81 9.80 -10.72
C ASN A 241 -14.79 8.34 -10.26
N LEU A 242 -14.61 8.11 -8.95
CA LEU A 242 -14.57 6.77 -8.39
C LEU A 242 -15.91 6.03 -8.58
N ILE A 243 -17.03 6.71 -8.33
CA ILE A 243 -18.36 6.13 -8.53
C ILE A 243 -18.61 5.80 -10.00
N THR A 244 -18.23 6.69 -10.92
CA THR A 244 -18.41 6.49 -12.36
C THR A 244 -17.70 5.23 -12.84
N VAL A 245 -16.50 4.96 -12.33
CA VAL A 245 -15.70 3.79 -12.75
C VAL A 245 -16.11 2.52 -12.01
N TYR A 246 -16.30 2.60 -10.70
CA TYR A 246 -16.53 1.40 -9.89
C TYR A 246 -17.99 0.98 -9.81
N GLY A 247 -18.94 1.90 -9.98
CA GLY A 247 -20.37 1.58 -9.97
C GLY A 247 -20.75 0.47 -10.95
N PRO A 248 -20.44 0.62 -12.27
CA PRO A 248 -20.71 -0.43 -13.25
C PRO A 248 -19.96 -1.74 -12.99
N ARG A 249 -18.73 -1.68 -12.44
CA ARG A 249 -17.95 -2.88 -12.09
C ARG A 249 -18.60 -3.66 -10.94
N PHE A 250 -19.06 -2.96 -9.91
CA PHE A 250 -19.80 -3.54 -8.81
C PHE A 250 -21.13 -4.17 -9.27
N GLU A 251 -21.90 -3.46 -10.11
CA GLU A 251 -23.15 -3.99 -10.67
C GLU A 251 -22.94 -5.26 -11.50
N ALA A 252 -21.83 -5.35 -12.25
CA ALA A 252 -21.49 -6.52 -13.04
C ALA A 252 -21.02 -7.71 -12.20
N ASN A 253 -20.37 -7.48 -11.07
CA ASN A 253 -19.76 -8.52 -10.23
C ASN A 253 -19.98 -8.23 -8.72
N PRO A 254 -21.24 -8.26 -8.24
CA PRO A 254 -21.57 -7.80 -6.88
C PRO A 254 -21.07 -8.75 -5.76
N ASP A 255 -20.64 -9.97 -6.09
CA ASP A 255 -20.16 -10.98 -5.16
C ASP A 255 -18.63 -11.19 -5.22
N ASP A 256 -17.92 -10.39 -6.01
CA ASP A 256 -16.45 -10.46 -6.12
C ASP A 256 -15.80 -9.80 -4.91
N ILE A 257 -15.26 -10.63 -4.00
CA ILE A 257 -14.69 -10.17 -2.72
C ILE A 257 -13.50 -9.23 -2.94
N GLU A 258 -12.62 -9.54 -3.90
CA GLU A 258 -11.44 -8.71 -4.17
C GLU A 258 -11.85 -7.33 -4.70
N LEU A 259 -12.86 -7.28 -5.57
CA LEU A 259 -13.44 -6.04 -6.07
C LEU A 259 -14.09 -5.24 -4.94
N LEU A 260 -14.89 -5.89 -4.07
CA LEU A 260 -15.55 -5.25 -2.94
C LEU A 260 -14.56 -4.64 -1.95
N GLU A 261 -13.51 -5.38 -1.59
CA GLU A 261 -12.42 -4.89 -0.73
C GLU A 261 -11.76 -3.66 -1.33
N ARG A 262 -11.42 -3.72 -2.62
CA ARG A 262 -10.78 -2.63 -3.36
C ARG A 262 -11.66 -1.38 -3.42
N ILE A 263 -12.94 -1.52 -3.77
CA ILE A 263 -13.87 -0.39 -3.82
C ILE A 263 -14.00 0.26 -2.43
N THR A 264 -14.18 -0.57 -1.40
CA THR A 264 -14.33 -0.08 -0.03
C THR A 264 -13.06 0.67 0.42
N GLU A 265 -11.87 0.13 0.14
CA GLU A 265 -10.60 0.75 0.50
C GLU A 265 -10.38 2.09 -0.23
N ILE A 266 -10.59 2.12 -1.54
CA ILE A 266 -10.31 3.33 -2.34
C ILE A 266 -11.29 4.46 -1.99
N LEU A 267 -12.57 4.13 -1.77
CA LEU A 267 -13.58 5.11 -1.35
C LEU A 267 -13.34 5.63 0.08
N ASP A 268 -12.89 4.77 1.01
CA ASP A 268 -12.53 5.21 2.37
C ASP A 268 -11.29 6.12 2.35
N ASN A 269 -10.25 5.75 1.60
CA ASN A 269 -9.05 6.55 1.41
C ASN A 269 -9.36 7.93 0.79
N ALA A 270 -10.30 7.98 -0.15
CA ALA A 270 -10.78 9.22 -0.79
C ALA A 270 -11.81 9.99 0.08
N ARG A 271 -12.17 9.47 1.27
CA ARG A 271 -13.19 10.03 2.16
C ARG A 271 -14.59 10.10 1.55
N CYS A 272 -14.89 9.21 0.63
CA CYS A 272 -16.19 9.08 -0.04
C CYS A 272 -17.17 8.16 0.74
N THR A 273 -17.08 8.18 2.06
CA THR A 273 -17.83 7.25 2.94
C THR A 273 -19.33 7.57 3.07
N ASN A 274 -19.77 8.70 2.54
CA ASN A 274 -21.19 9.05 2.51
C ASN A 274 -21.92 8.61 1.22
N GLU A 275 -21.18 8.08 0.26
CA GLU A 275 -21.70 7.65 -1.02
C GLU A 275 -22.42 6.30 -0.91
N ASP A 276 -23.48 6.13 -1.71
CA ASP A 276 -24.26 4.87 -1.71
C ASP A 276 -23.41 3.68 -2.16
N LEU A 277 -22.49 3.87 -3.10
CA LEU A 277 -21.59 2.81 -3.54
C LEU A 277 -20.73 2.27 -2.38
N PHE A 278 -20.21 3.17 -1.52
CA PHE A 278 -19.44 2.75 -0.35
C PHE A 278 -20.28 1.94 0.64
N TYR A 279 -21.52 2.37 0.86
CA TYR A 279 -22.45 1.64 1.72
C TYR A 279 -22.79 0.26 1.18
N GLU A 280 -23.18 0.16 -0.09
CA GLU A 280 -23.60 -1.10 -0.70
C GLU A 280 -22.43 -2.11 -0.80
N THR A 281 -21.25 -1.65 -1.18
CA THR A 281 -20.07 -2.53 -1.24
C THR A 281 -19.64 -3.01 0.15
N THR A 282 -19.62 -2.12 1.16
CA THR A 282 -19.30 -2.49 2.54
C THR A 282 -20.31 -3.49 3.11
N LYS A 283 -21.61 -3.25 2.87
CA LYS A 283 -22.68 -4.14 3.29
C LYS A 283 -22.54 -5.52 2.65
N LYS A 284 -22.29 -5.56 1.35
CA LYS A 284 -22.12 -6.80 0.61
C LYS A 284 -20.88 -7.58 1.07
N LEU A 285 -19.77 -6.89 1.28
CA LEU A 285 -18.56 -7.49 1.83
C LEU A 285 -18.81 -8.10 3.21
N HIS A 286 -19.51 -7.38 4.08
CA HIS A 286 -19.87 -7.87 5.40
C HIS A 286 -20.84 -9.07 5.35
N GLU A 287 -21.79 -9.11 4.41
CA GLU A 287 -22.69 -10.26 4.21
C GLU A 287 -21.94 -11.53 3.79
N ILE A 288 -20.93 -11.40 2.92
CA ILE A 288 -20.13 -12.53 2.42
C ILE A 288 -19.11 -12.99 3.47
N ARG A 289 -18.41 -12.03 4.09
CA ARG A 289 -17.34 -12.28 5.06
C ARG A 289 -17.51 -11.37 6.28
N PRO A 290 -18.34 -11.81 7.25
CA PRO A 290 -18.54 -11.02 8.48
C PRO A 290 -17.26 -11.04 9.34
N GLU A 291 -16.64 -9.87 9.50
CA GLU A 291 -15.49 -9.64 10.36
C GLU A 291 -15.77 -8.47 11.32
N GLY A 292 -15.05 -8.40 12.43
CA GLY A 292 -15.24 -7.34 13.42
C GLY A 292 -15.11 -5.94 12.83
N GLU A 293 -14.14 -5.73 11.92
CA GLU A 293 -13.92 -4.45 11.25
C GLU A 293 -15.08 -4.08 10.31
N SER A 294 -15.53 -5.01 9.48
CA SER A 294 -16.64 -4.75 8.55
C SER A 294 -17.96 -4.50 9.29
N ALA A 295 -18.21 -5.22 10.39
CA ALA A 295 -19.35 -4.98 11.26
C ALA A 295 -19.28 -3.59 11.92
N PHE A 296 -18.11 -3.19 12.42
CA PHE A 296 -17.90 -1.87 13.01
C PHE A 296 -18.11 -0.75 12.00
N LEU A 297 -17.62 -0.93 10.79
CA LEU A 297 -17.82 0.01 9.69
C LEU A 297 -19.30 0.15 9.32
N MET A 298 -20.03 -0.98 9.21
CA MET A 298 -21.48 -0.96 9.00
C MET A 298 -22.21 -0.21 10.13
N GLY A 299 -21.83 -0.44 11.40
CA GLY A 299 -22.38 0.30 12.54
C GLY A 299 -22.18 1.82 12.40
N ARG A 300 -21.00 2.25 11.93
CA ARG A 300 -20.69 3.66 11.68
C ARG A 300 -21.52 4.24 10.53
N LEU A 301 -21.68 3.49 9.45
CA LEU A 301 -22.49 3.91 8.30
C LEU A 301 -23.97 4.06 8.65
N GLU A 302 -24.52 3.10 9.38
CA GLU A 302 -25.91 3.17 9.85
C GLU A 302 -26.13 4.34 10.84
N ASN A 303 -25.15 4.60 11.71
CA ASN A 303 -25.20 5.74 12.62
C ASN A 303 -25.18 7.08 11.87
N ASN A 304 -24.36 7.21 10.81
CA ASN A 304 -24.31 8.41 9.98
C ASN A 304 -25.62 8.64 9.19
N ARG A 305 -26.33 7.56 8.88
CA ARG A 305 -27.65 7.57 8.22
C ARG A 305 -28.81 7.73 9.21
N GLU A 306 -28.50 7.93 10.50
CA GLU A 306 -29.47 8.03 11.60
C GLU A 306 -30.29 6.76 11.83
N ASN A 307 -29.86 5.63 11.29
CA ASN A 307 -30.45 4.31 11.51
C ASN A 307 -29.94 3.70 12.82
N TYR A 308 -30.13 4.41 13.92
CA TYR A 308 -29.51 4.13 15.22
C TYR A 308 -29.74 2.71 15.76
N ARG A 309 -30.89 2.09 15.49
CA ARG A 309 -31.16 0.70 15.91
C ARG A 309 -30.27 -0.30 15.18
N GLU A 310 -30.12 -0.13 13.87
CA GLU A 310 -29.22 -0.95 13.07
C GLU A 310 -27.76 -0.69 13.43
N ALA A 311 -27.38 0.57 13.70
CA ALA A 311 -26.05 0.90 14.18
C ALA A 311 -25.69 0.13 15.47
N ILE A 312 -26.59 0.10 16.46
CA ILE A 312 -26.40 -0.68 17.71
C ILE A 312 -26.24 -2.17 17.38
N ARG A 313 -27.05 -2.71 16.47
CA ARG A 313 -26.98 -4.12 16.09
C ARG A 313 -25.62 -4.48 15.50
N TYR A 314 -25.12 -3.65 14.58
CA TYR A 314 -23.83 -3.88 13.95
C TYR A 314 -22.66 -3.63 14.93
N TYR A 315 -22.72 -2.65 15.82
CA TYR A 315 -21.69 -2.47 16.85
C TYR A 315 -21.66 -3.64 17.84
N GLN A 316 -22.82 -4.24 18.19
CA GLN A 316 -22.86 -5.45 19.02
C GLN A 316 -22.19 -6.62 18.26
N GLN A 317 -22.53 -6.82 17.00
CA GLN A 317 -21.91 -7.85 16.17
C GLN A 317 -20.39 -7.64 16.06
N ALA A 318 -19.94 -6.39 15.89
CA ALA A 318 -18.53 -6.05 15.85
C ALA A 318 -17.81 -6.42 17.16
N ALA A 319 -18.41 -6.06 18.31
CA ALA A 319 -17.85 -6.40 19.61
C ALA A 319 -17.70 -7.92 19.79
N ASP A 320 -18.72 -8.69 19.40
CA ASP A 320 -18.71 -10.15 19.51
C ASP A 320 -17.63 -10.77 18.60
N LEU A 321 -17.54 -10.34 17.34
CA LEU A 321 -16.53 -10.79 16.39
C LEU A 321 -15.10 -10.42 16.83
N PHE A 322 -14.88 -9.20 17.31
CA PHE A 322 -13.57 -8.79 17.84
C PHE A 322 -13.12 -9.62 19.05
N VAL A 323 -14.06 -10.08 19.88
CA VAL A 323 -13.75 -11.02 20.98
C VAL A 323 -13.33 -12.38 20.39
N GLU A 324 -14.04 -12.91 19.40
CA GLU A 324 -13.71 -14.17 18.73
C GLU A 324 -12.36 -14.11 18.01
N GLU A 325 -12.07 -12.98 17.37
CA GLU A 325 -10.79 -12.71 16.66
C GLU A 325 -9.60 -12.52 17.62
N GLY A 326 -9.85 -12.27 18.90
CA GLY A 326 -8.85 -12.11 19.94
C GLY A 326 -9.03 -10.83 20.76
N GLU A 327 -9.62 -10.96 21.94
CA GLU A 327 -10.02 -9.86 22.82
C GLU A 327 -8.88 -8.90 23.16
N GLU A 328 -7.72 -9.42 23.55
CA GLU A 328 -6.57 -8.58 23.97
C GLU A 328 -6.08 -7.69 22.82
N ARG A 329 -6.01 -8.23 21.61
CA ARG A 329 -5.58 -7.50 20.43
C ARG A 329 -6.60 -6.42 19.99
N ASN A 330 -7.89 -6.69 20.23
CA ASN A 330 -8.99 -5.84 19.80
C ASN A 330 -9.62 -5.02 20.92
N ARG A 331 -8.98 -4.95 22.08
CA ARG A 331 -9.50 -4.31 23.30
C ARG A 331 -10.07 -2.90 23.04
N ASP A 332 -9.33 -2.05 22.35
CA ASP A 332 -9.77 -0.68 22.04
C ASP A 332 -10.97 -0.64 21.11
N ARG A 333 -11.05 -1.57 20.16
CA ARG A 333 -12.17 -1.69 19.21
C ARG A 333 -13.43 -2.16 19.91
N ILE A 334 -13.32 -3.16 20.81
CA ILE A 334 -14.42 -3.67 21.63
C ILE A 334 -14.94 -2.56 22.56
N PHE A 335 -14.04 -1.84 23.23
CA PHE A 335 -14.39 -0.68 24.04
C PHE A 335 -15.16 0.34 23.23
N ARG A 336 -14.67 0.70 22.05
CA ARG A 336 -15.28 1.70 21.17
C ARG A 336 -16.67 1.29 20.69
N ALA A 337 -16.88 0.01 20.39
CA ALA A 337 -18.20 -0.50 20.02
C ALA A 337 -19.19 -0.34 21.18
N TYR A 338 -18.87 -0.79 22.39
CA TYR A 338 -19.72 -0.63 23.57
C TYR A 338 -19.96 0.84 23.94
N TRP A 339 -18.92 1.68 23.78
CA TRP A 339 -19.04 3.13 24.01
C TRP A 339 -20.06 3.77 23.08
N LEU A 340 -19.99 3.50 21.78
CA LEU A 340 -20.91 4.03 20.79
C LEU A 340 -22.34 3.53 21.00
N MET A 341 -22.52 2.26 21.37
CA MET A 341 -23.83 1.73 21.74
C MET A 341 -24.43 2.43 22.97
N ALA A 342 -23.58 2.71 23.98
CA ALA A 342 -24.00 3.46 25.17
C ALA A 342 -24.43 4.88 24.81
N GLU A 343 -23.62 5.56 23.98
CA GLU A 343 -23.85 6.93 23.55
C GLU A 343 -25.15 7.05 22.73
N ILE A 344 -25.37 6.18 21.76
CA ILE A 344 -26.62 6.13 20.98
C ILE A 344 -27.82 5.84 21.88
N SER A 345 -27.74 4.84 22.75
CA SER A 345 -28.84 4.48 23.65
C SER A 345 -29.21 5.62 24.59
N PHE A 346 -28.19 6.37 25.06
CA PHE A 346 -28.41 7.54 25.92
C PHE A 346 -28.93 8.74 25.15
N ARG A 347 -28.22 9.20 24.14
CA ARG A 347 -28.47 10.49 23.48
C ARG A 347 -29.63 10.47 22.50
N GLN A 348 -29.85 9.33 21.79
CA GLN A 348 -30.85 9.24 20.74
C GLN A 348 -32.15 8.61 21.22
N PHE A 349 -32.07 7.67 22.17
CA PHE A 349 -33.28 6.95 22.62
C PHE A 349 -33.70 7.25 24.05
N ASN A 350 -32.86 7.90 24.85
CA ASN A 350 -33.06 8.07 26.29
C ASN A 350 -33.31 6.72 27.01
N GLU A 351 -32.73 5.61 26.51
CA GLU A 351 -32.88 4.29 27.10
C GLU A 351 -31.82 4.09 28.20
N LEU A 352 -31.94 4.81 29.31
CA LEU A 352 -30.94 4.93 30.37
C LEU A 352 -30.51 3.59 30.97
N PRO A 353 -31.39 2.59 31.24
CA PRO A 353 -30.94 1.28 31.71
C PRO A 353 -30.09 0.53 30.70
N GLN A 354 -30.40 0.66 29.39
CA GLN A 354 -29.65 0.01 28.32
C GLN A 354 -28.30 0.70 28.12
N ALA A 355 -28.30 2.03 28.05
CA ALA A 355 -27.09 2.83 27.94
C ALA A 355 -26.10 2.54 29.06
N ARG A 356 -26.59 2.45 30.32
CA ARG A 356 -25.79 2.05 31.47
C ARG A 356 -25.16 0.66 31.32
N ARG A 357 -25.91 -0.30 30.74
CA ARG A 357 -25.40 -1.65 30.49
C ARG A 357 -24.21 -1.62 29.55
N TYR A 358 -24.35 -0.93 28.43
CA TYR A 358 -23.25 -0.78 27.48
C TYR A 358 -22.07 0.03 28.03
N ALA A 359 -22.30 1.11 28.76
CA ALA A 359 -21.24 1.86 29.42
C ALA A 359 -20.46 1.01 30.43
N ARG A 360 -21.14 0.12 31.19
CA ARG A 360 -20.46 -0.84 32.08
C ARG A 360 -19.62 -1.86 31.31
N GLN A 361 -20.11 -2.37 30.18
CA GLN A 361 -19.34 -3.26 29.31
C GLN A 361 -18.08 -2.56 28.80
N ALA A 362 -18.19 -1.32 28.33
CA ALA A 362 -17.02 -0.52 27.92
C ALA A 362 -16.02 -0.37 29.09
N HIS A 363 -16.49 -0.01 30.28
CA HIS A 363 -15.62 0.11 31.47
C HIS A 363 -14.98 -1.21 31.88
N GLN A 364 -15.64 -2.35 31.69
CA GLN A 364 -15.05 -3.67 31.96
C GLN A 364 -13.90 -4.01 30.99
N VAL A 365 -14.02 -3.59 29.73
CA VAL A 365 -12.96 -3.77 28.73
C VAL A 365 -11.73 -2.91 29.05
N ILE A 366 -11.93 -1.63 29.36
CA ILE A 366 -10.83 -0.72 29.76
C ILE A 366 -11.17 -0.07 31.11
N PRO A 367 -10.83 -0.71 32.24
CA PRO A 367 -11.17 -0.22 33.57
C PRO A 367 -10.52 1.11 33.97
N THR A 368 -9.43 1.49 33.27
CA THR A 368 -8.69 2.74 33.52
C THR A 368 -9.27 3.92 32.71
N ASP A 369 -10.26 3.67 31.86
CA ASP A 369 -10.98 4.73 31.17
C ASP A 369 -12.18 5.20 32.02
N GLY A 370 -12.11 6.44 32.49
CA GLY A 370 -13.16 7.03 33.34
C GLY A 370 -14.40 7.50 32.57
N ARG A 371 -14.34 7.63 31.23
CA ARG A 371 -15.46 8.18 30.42
C ARG A 371 -16.77 7.41 30.55
N PRO A 372 -16.78 6.06 30.56
CA PRO A 372 -18.04 5.33 30.77
C PRO A 372 -18.68 5.59 32.14
N LEU A 373 -17.88 5.80 33.19
CA LEU A 373 -18.39 6.13 34.52
C LEU A 373 -18.92 7.55 34.59
N ILE A 374 -18.30 8.50 33.87
CA ILE A 374 -18.82 9.86 33.70
C ILE A 374 -20.20 9.81 33.04
N MET A 375 -20.34 9.09 31.93
CA MET A 375 -21.62 8.95 31.24
C MET A 375 -22.71 8.34 32.16
N ILE A 376 -22.35 7.33 32.96
CA ILE A 376 -23.29 6.75 33.94
C ILE A 376 -23.69 7.81 34.98
N GLY A 377 -22.76 8.63 35.44
CA GLY A 377 -23.05 9.74 36.37
C GLY A 377 -24.01 10.79 35.76
N GLU A 378 -23.78 11.14 34.49
CA GLU A 378 -24.68 12.06 33.76
C GLU A 378 -26.08 11.51 33.65
N MET A 379 -26.24 10.23 33.23
CA MET A 379 -27.53 9.55 33.20
C MET A 379 -28.25 9.57 34.56
N TYR A 380 -27.54 9.37 35.65
CA TYR A 380 -28.10 9.43 36.99
C TYR A 380 -28.57 10.84 37.36
N ALA A 381 -27.76 11.85 37.04
CA ALA A 381 -28.12 13.25 37.30
C ALA A 381 -29.35 13.70 36.50
N GLU A 382 -29.45 13.29 35.24
CA GLU A 382 -30.62 13.59 34.39
C GLU A 382 -31.94 12.94 34.89
N SER A 383 -31.80 11.85 35.68
CA SER A 383 -32.97 11.12 36.22
C SER A 383 -33.51 11.68 37.55
N ALA A 384 -33.00 12.80 38.06
CA ALA A 384 -33.33 13.30 39.37
C ALA A 384 -34.86 13.48 39.57
N ASP A 385 -35.54 14.02 38.60
CA ASP A 385 -36.99 14.25 38.65
C ASP A 385 -37.84 12.97 38.63
N GLU A 386 -37.28 11.89 38.12
CA GLU A 386 -37.97 10.59 37.95
C GLU A 386 -37.67 9.61 39.11
N CYS A 387 -36.67 9.94 39.97
CA CYS A 387 -36.17 9.00 40.96
C CYS A 387 -36.55 9.28 42.41
N GLY A 388 -37.61 10.04 42.64
CA GLY A 388 -38.12 10.35 43.97
C GLY A 388 -39.47 11.03 43.96
N ASP A 389 -40.17 10.96 45.08
CA ASP A 389 -41.52 11.53 45.27
C ASP A 389 -41.48 12.89 45.94
N ASP A 390 -40.40 13.27 46.57
CA ASP A 390 -40.20 14.53 47.28
C ASP A 390 -38.88 15.21 46.92
N ASP A 391 -38.67 16.44 47.37
CA ASP A 391 -37.47 17.25 47.06
C ASP A 391 -36.16 16.65 47.51
N VAL A 392 -36.14 15.84 48.59
CA VAL A 392 -34.91 15.19 49.07
C VAL A 392 -34.64 13.91 48.27
N THR A 393 -35.66 13.08 48.07
CA THR A 393 -35.52 11.80 47.37
C THR A 393 -35.23 11.99 45.91
N LYS A 394 -35.76 13.03 45.22
CA LYS A 394 -35.33 13.43 43.85
C LYS A 394 -33.86 13.79 43.79
N LYS A 395 -33.37 14.57 44.76
CA LYS A 395 -31.97 14.95 44.86
C LYS A 395 -31.02 13.78 45.18
N ALA A 396 -31.55 12.62 45.60
CA ALA A 396 -30.74 11.42 45.84
C ALA A 396 -30.06 10.88 44.59
N ALA A 397 -30.60 11.13 43.41
CA ALA A 397 -29.97 10.83 42.15
C ALA A 397 -28.63 11.55 41.98
N PHE A 398 -28.48 12.79 42.48
CA PHE A 398 -27.21 13.52 42.42
C PHE A 398 -26.14 12.91 43.35
N TRP A 399 -26.56 12.28 44.48
CA TRP A 399 -25.59 11.55 45.30
C TRP A 399 -24.96 10.39 44.50
N THR A 400 -25.77 9.60 43.79
CA THR A 400 -25.29 8.49 42.99
C THR A 400 -24.48 8.96 41.77
N ALA A 401 -24.85 10.11 41.17
CA ALA A 401 -24.09 10.74 40.10
C ALA A 401 -22.69 11.15 40.58
N VAL A 402 -22.58 11.85 41.68
CA VAL A 402 -21.30 12.26 42.29
C VAL A 402 -20.46 11.07 42.71
N ASP A 403 -21.07 9.96 43.16
CA ASP A 403 -20.34 8.72 43.42
C ASP A 403 -19.67 8.21 42.13
N LYS A 404 -20.36 8.25 40.99
CA LYS A 404 -19.83 7.83 39.72
C LYS A 404 -18.74 8.76 39.17
N PHE A 405 -18.92 10.06 39.28
CA PHE A 405 -17.87 11.02 38.90
C PHE A 405 -16.61 10.86 39.76
N THR A 406 -16.78 10.64 41.06
CA THR A 406 -15.65 10.38 41.96
C THR A 406 -14.94 9.06 41.65
N GLU A 407 -15.70 8.01 41.29
CA GLU A 407 -15.16 6.74 40.83
C GLU A 407 -14.38 6.92 39.53
N ALA A 408 -14.94 7.67 38.57
CA ALA A 408 -14.30 8.01 37.30
C ALA A 408 -12.96 8.73 37.50
N ALA A 409 -12.93 9.76 38.35
CA ALA A 409 -11.72 10.50 38.63
C ALA A 409 -10.62 9.62 39.29
N ARG A 410 -11.03 8.63 40.08
CA ARG A 410 -10.10 7.72 40.76
C ARG A 410 -9.46 6.71 39.78
N VAL A 411 -10.20 6.25 38.78
CA VAL A 411 -9.71 5.19 37.86
C VAL A 411 -9.06 5.74 36.62
N ALA A 412 -9.39 6.99 36.22
CA ALA A 412 -8.90 7.57 34.99
C ALA A 412 -7.37 7.77 35.02
N GLU A 413 -6.69 7.17 34.03
CA GLU A 413 -5.27 7.45 33.76
C GLU A 413 -5.07 8.74 32.96
N ASP A 414 -6.06 9.14 32.16
CA ASP A 414 -6.05 10.40 31.41
C ASP A 414 -6.38 11.56 32.34
N GLU A 415 -5.44 12.50 32.52
CA GLU A 415 -5.60 13.66 33.41
C GLU A 415 -6.72 14.62 32.96
N ALA A 416 -7.05 14.69 31.67
CA ALA A 416 -8.17 15.52 31.20
C ALA A 416 -9.51 14.89 31.60
N VAL A 417 -9.64 13.56 31.47
CA VAL A 417 -10.84 12.81 31.92
C VAL A 417 -10.98 12.90 33.42
N LYS A 418 -9.90 12.76 34.17
CA LYS A 418 -9.88 12.89 35.64
C LYS A 418 -10.34 14.28 36.08
N SER A 419 -9.72 15.32 35.53
CA SER A 419 -10.09 16.73 35.86
C SER A 419 -11.55 17.02 35.53
N HIS A 420 -12.03 16.53 34.39
CA HIS A 420 -13.43 16.67 34.00
C HIS A 420 -14.39 15.98 34.99
N ALA A 421 -14.06 14.75 35.40
CA ALA A 421 -14.85 14.02 36.40
C ALA A 421 -14.90 14.75 37.76
N GLU A 422 -13.76 15.31 38.24
CA GLU A 422 -13.69 16.11 39.45
C GLU A 422 -14.54 17.38 39.34
N GLN A 423 -14.52 18.07 38.20
CA GLN A 423 -15.35 19.25 37.96
C GLN A 423 -16.84 18.91 38.01
N LEU A 424 -17.24 17.81 37.35
CA LEU A 424 -18.63 17.33 37.43
C LEU A 424 -19.04 16.98 38.86
N ALA A 425 -18.19 16.24 39.56
CA ALA A 425 -18.47 15.92 40.97
C ALA A 425 -18.68 17.17 41.82
N ASN A 426 -17.85 18.21 41.66
CA ASN A 426 -17.98 19.48 42.36
C ASN A 426 -19.25 20.25 41.98
N THR A 427 -19.57 20.27 40.68
CA THR A 427 -20.76 20.93 40.13
C THR A 427 -22.03 20.30 40.69
N PHE A 428 -22.11 18.96 40.66
CA PHE A 428 -23.35 18.27 41.09
C PHE A 428 -23.52 18.21 42.60
N ARG A 429 -22.46 18.41 43.42
CA ARG A 429 -22.61 18.60 44.89
C ARG A 429 -23.46 19.81 45.26
N GLN A 430 -23.55 20.84 44.41
CA GLN A 430 -24.37 22.03 44.64
C GLN A 430 -25.89 21.73 44.64
N TYR A 431 -26.28 20.64 44.03
CA TYR A 431 -27.69 20.18 43.95
C TYR A 431 -28.08 19.30 45.13
N PHE A 432 -27.16 18.99 46.08
CA PHE A 432 -27.48 18.21 47.28
C PHE A 432 -28.49 18.99 48.13
N PRO A 433 -29.36 18.28 48.85
CA PRO A 433 -30.22 18.93 49.85
C PRO A 433 -29.36 19.53 50.96
N ASN A 434 -29.86 20.57 51.63
CA ASN A 434 -29.22 21.11 52.81
C ASN A 434 -29.55 20.26 54.06
N ASN A 435 -28.91 20.55 55.20
CA ASN A 435 -29.09 19.79 56.44
C ASN A 435 -30.55 19.89 56.96
N GLU A 436 -31.20 21.04 56.81
CA GLU A 436 -32.59 21.27 57.23
C GLU A 436 -33.56 20.43 56.38
N GLU A 437 -33.40 20.43 55.07
CA GLU A 437 -34.21 19.62 54.13
C GLU A 437 -34.10 18.12 54.50
N ILE A 438 -32.87 17.62 54.74
CA ILE A 438 -32.61 16.23 55.12
C ILE A 438 -33.31 15.87 56.45
N PHE A 439 -33.19 16.74 57.47
CA PHE A 439 -33.77 16.52 58.78
C PHE A 439 -35.31 16.55 58.74
N PHE A 440 -35.92 17.50 58.00
CA PHE A 440 -37.39 17.61 57.88
C PHE A 440 -38.02 16.36 57.23
N HIS A 441 -37.28 15.67 56.36
CA HIS A 441 -37.74 14.41 55.75
C HIS A 441 -37.36 13.15 56.56
N GLY A 442 -36.84 13.35 57.81
CA GLY A 442 -36.55 12.25 58.74
C GLY A 442 -35.30 11.43 58.41
N TYR A 443 -34.41 11.99 57.59
CA TYR A 443 -33.14 11.38 57.27
C TYR A 443 -31.98 11.96 58.06
N SER A 444 -30.85 11.22 58.15
CA SER A 444 -29.60 11.68 58.78
C SER A 444 -28.44 11.64 57.78
N VAL A 445 -27.61 12.67 57.80
CA VAL A 445 -26.40 12.73 56.99
C VAL A 445 -25.46 11.57 57.38
N GLY A 446 -24.98 10.86 56.37
CA GLY A 446 -24.10 9.68 56.52
C GLY A 446 -24.85 8.35 56.45
N ASP A 447 -26.16 8.33 56.59
CA ASP A 447 -26.94 7.10 56.45
C ASP A 447 -26.96 6.58 55.02
N THR A 448 -27.15 5.27 54.89
CA THR A 448 -27.31 4.65 53.57
C THR A 448 -28.72 4.94 53.05
N PHE A 449 -28.79 5.39 51.81
CA PHE A 449 -30.05 5.64 51.08
C PHE A 449 -30.08 4.81 49.80
N ARG A 450 -31.20 4.11 49.53
CA ARG A 450 -31.39 3.39 48.28
C ARG A 450 -32.19 4.22 47.35
N VAL A 451 -31.61 4.55 46.20
CA VAL A 451 -32.28 5.14 45.05
C VAL A 451 -32.98 4.03 44.29
N GLU A 452 -34.35 4.00 44.37
CA GLU A 452 -35.12 2.83 43.92
C GLU A 452 -35.43 2.79 42.44
N CYS A 453 -35.54 3.92 41.77
CA CYS A 453 -35.88 3.98 40.35
C CYS A 453 -34.95 3.04 39.51
N TRP A 454 -34.90 3.22 38.21
CA TRP A 454 -34.04 2.42 37.33
C TRP A 454 -32.57 2.42 37.76
N ILE A 455 -32.14 3.44 38.55
CA ILE A 455 -30.79 3.53 39.15
C ILE A 455 -30.51 2.32 40.06
N ASN A 456 -31.47 2.02 40.94
CA ASN A 456 -31.48 0.87 41.84
C ASN A 456 -30.12 0.64 42.53
N ARG A 457 -29.65 1.66 43.30
CA ARG A 457 -28.31 1.67 43.90
C ARG A 457 -28.33 2.33 45.28
N ASP A 458 -27.48 1.78 46.16
CA ASP A 458 -27.24 2.39 47.45
C ASP A 458 -26.20 3.52 47.31
N THR A 459 -26.41 4.58 48.06
CA THR A 459 -25.55 5.75 48.21
C THR A 459 -25.55 6.24 49.65
N ARG A 460 -24.77 7.27 49.93
CA ARG A 460 -24.77 7.93 51.24
C ARG A 460 -25.49 9.26 51.18
N ILE A 461 -26.31 9.56 52.19
CA ILE A 461 -26.92 10.85 52.39
C ILE A 461 -25.84 11.90 52.65
N ARG A 462 -25.84 12.96 51.85
CA ARG A 462 -24.87 14.06 51.94
C ARG A 462 -25.58 15.40 51.81
N ALA A 463 -25.16 16.34 52.64
CA ALA A 463 -25.61 17.71 52.56
C ALA A 463 -24.65 18.54 51.68
N ARG A 464 -25.18 19.63 51.08
CA ARG A 464 -24.38 20.65 50.44
C ARG A 464 -23.66 21.54 51.43
#